data_1f4b0111c3c9c968a07d4e418004d963
#
_entry.id   1f4b0111c3c9c968a07d4e418004d963
#
_cell.length_a   1.000
_cell.length_b   1.000
_cell.length_c   1.000
_cell.angle_alpha   90.00
_cell.angle_beta   90.00
_cell.angle_gamma   90.00
#
_symmetry.space_group_name_H-M   'P 1'
#
loop_
_entity.id
_entity.type
_entity.pdbx_description
1 polymer ?
#
loop_
_entity_poly.entity_id
_entity_poly.type
_entity_poly.pdbx_seq_one_letter_code
_entity_poly.pdbx_strand_id
1 'polypeptide(L)'
;MSLDDSAFIGTGKNPNPNVPDLPIGLGMMLAQNADAMTHYGQLSDVEKTRLISFVQSGHTGSEAENRIVEAVQRLGNGDSNFF
;
A
#
# COMPACT_ATOMS: atom_id res chain seq x y z
N MET A 1 19.72 -16.90 -12.25
CA MET A 1 19.25 -16.73 -11.94
C MET A 1 18.87 -16.78 -11.48
N SER A 2 18.80 -16.63 -11.61
CA SER A 2 18.21 -16.60 -11.25
C SER A 2 17.77 -16.60 -10.88
N LEU A 3 17.66 -16.69 -10.95
CA LEU A 3 16.99 -16.67 -10.58
C LEU A 3 16.59 -16.33 -10.01
N ASP A 4 16.69 -16.30 -9.92
CA ASP A 4 16.27 -15.99 -9.47
C ASP A 4 15.79 -15.33 -9.38
N ASP A 5 15.96 -15.02 -9.59
CA ASP A 5 15.40 -14.35 -9.70
C ASP A 5 14.35 -14.09 -10.10
N SER A 6 14.43 -14.22 -10.47
CA SER A 6 13.16 -14.13 -11.11
C SER A 6 12.08 -14.49 -10.23
N ALA A 7 12.33 -15.27 -9.37
CA ALA A 7 11.30 -15.66 -8.51
C ALA A 7 10.61 -14.54 -7.91
N PHE A 8 11.30 -13.57 -7.57
CA PHE A 8 10.66 -12.56 -6.96
C PHE A 8 9.85 -11.79 -7.82
N ILE A 9 10.06 -11.93 -9.02
CA ILE A 9 9.44 -11.18 -9.88
C ILE A 9 8.04 -11.41 -9.88
N GLY A 10 7.45 -11.93 -10.26
CA GLY A 10 6.08 -12.02 -10.51
C GLY A 10 5.23 -12.53 -9.41
N THR A 11 5.77 -12.76 -8.29
CA THR A 11 4.92 -13.32 -7.27
C THR A 11 4.02 -12.31 -6.66
N GLY A 12 4.41 -11.05 -6.63
CA GLY A 12 3.59 -10.04 -6.00
C GLY A 12 3.48 -10.17 -4.50
N LYS A 13 4.25 -11.04 -3.90
CA LYS A 13 4.15 -11.22 -2.47
C LYS A 13 4.95 -10.19 -1.71
N ASN A 14 4.38 -9.75 -0.59
CA ASN A 14 5.06 -8.85 0.31
C ASN A 14 6.14 -9.62 1.06
N PRO A 15 7.38 -9.16 1.06
CA PRO A 15 8.46 -9.83 1.78
C PRO A 15 8.32 -9.74 3.30
N ASN A 16 7.50 -8.85 3.81
CA ASN A 16 7.32 -8.68 5.23
C ASN A 16 6.10 -9.47 5.70
N PRO A 17 6.29 -10.55 6.47
CA PRO A 17 5.16 -11.39 6.88
C PRO A 17 4.25 -10.71 7.90
N ASN A 18 4.65 -9.59 8.47
CA ASN A 18 3.85 -8.89 9.46
C ASN A 18 2.88 -7.89 8.84
N VAL A 19 2.93 -7.72 7.53
CA VAL A 19 2.10 -6.75 6.83
C VAL A 19 1.38 -7.48 5.70
N PRO A 20 0.05 -7.29 5.53
CA PRO A 20 -0.67 -7.90 4.42
C PRO A 20 -0.12 -7.42 3.08
N ASP A 21 -0.39 -8.17 2.02
CA ASP A 21 0.00 -7.76 0.69
C ASP A 21 -0.70 -6.46 0.31
N LEU A 22 0.00 -5.62 -0.41
CA LEU A 22 -0.53 -4.34 -0.85
C LEU A 22 -1.61 -4.56 -1.90
N PRO A 23 -2.79 -3.96 -1.75
CA PRO A 23 -3.78 -3.99 -2.84
C PRO A 23 -3.18 -3.41 -4.11
N ILE A 24 -3.52 -4.03 -5.25
CA ILE A 24 -2.93 -3.63 -6.53
C ILE A 24 -3.18 -2.15 -6.82
N GLY A 25 -4.41 -1.70 -6.65
CA GLY A 25 -4.75 -0.30 -6.93
C GLY A 25 -3.98 0.67 -6.04
N LEU A 26 -3.80 0.31 -4.77
CA LEU A 26 -3.04 1.16 -3.86
C LEU A 26 -1.58 1.21 -4.30
N GLY A 27 -1.01 0.07 -4.65
CA GLY A 27 0.39 0.01 -5.11
C GLY A 27 0.61 0.86 -6.35
N MET A 28 -0.33 0.81 -7.29
CA MET A 28 -0.22 1.60 -8.51
C MET A 28 -0.27 3.09 -8.22
N MET A 29 -1.15 3.52 -7.35
CA MET A 29 -1.24 4.94 -7.01
C MET A 29 -0.03 5.43 -6.22
N LEU A 30 0.51 4.60 -5.35
CA LEU A 30 1.74 4.93 -4.64
C LEU A 30 2.90 5.08 -5.63
N ALA A 31 2.95 4.22 -6.64
CA ALA A 31 4.01 4.30 -7.65
C ALA A 31 3.94 5.60 -8.45
N GLN A 32 2.76 6.22 -8.53
CA GLN A 32 2.58 7.46 -9.26
C GLN A 32 2.75 8.70 -8.38
N ASN A 33 2.94 8.52 -7.09
CA ASN A 33 3.07 9.63 -6.15
C ASN A 33 4.30 9.40 -5.28
N ALA A 34 5.39 10.01 -5.64
CA ALA A 34 6.68 9.79 -4.97
C ALA A 34 6.64 10.15 -3.48
N ASP A 35 5.95 11.24 -3.13
CA ASP A 35 5.86 11.65 -1.74
C ASP A 35 5.09 10.62 -0.91
N ALA A 36 3.97 10.14 -1.45
CA ALA A 36 3.16 9.15 -0.76
C ALA A 36 3.94 7.84 -0.61
N MET A 37 4.66 7.43 -1.64
CA MET A 37 5.46 6.21 -1.60
C MET A 37 6.55 6.31 -0.54
N THR A 38 7.22 7.44 -0.47
CA THR A 38 8.26 7.68 0.52
C THR A 38 7.69 7.59 1.94
N HIS A 39 6.57 8.26 2.16
CA HIS A 39 5.94 8.25 3.48
C HIS A 39 5.41 6.86 3.83
N TYR A 40 4.89 6.13 2.85
CA TYR A 40 4.46 4.76 3.10
C TYR A 40 5.63 3.92 3.58
N GLY A 41 6.79 4.07 2.95
CA GLY A 41 7.98 3.31 3.36
C GLY A 41 8.44 3.63 4.77
N GLN A 42 8.07 4.78 5.30
CA GLN A 42 8.44 5.19 6.65
C GLN A 42 7.45 4.72 7.71
N LEU A 43 6.31 4.17 7.31
CA LEU A 43 5.32 3.69 8.27
C LEU A 43 5.81 2.44 8.99
N SER A 44 5.39 2.28 10.24
CA SER A 44 5.64 1.04 10.97
C SER A 44 4.79 -0.07 10.38
N ASP A 45 5.07 -1.31 10.75
CA ASP A 45 4.27 -2.46 10.31
C ASP A 45 2.81 -2.31 10.74
N VAL A 46 2.58 -1.81 11.95
CA VAL A 46 1.23 -1.59 12.45
C VAL A 46 0.52 -0.54 11.60
N GLU A 47 1.21 0.54 11.30
CA GLU A 47 0.61 1.61 10.50
C GLU A 47 0.32 1.16 9.08
N LYS A 48 1.23 0.39 8.48
CA LYS A 48 0.99 -0.18 7.14
C LYS A 48 -0.23 -1.09 7.15
N THR A 49 -0.34 -1.92 8.18
CA THR A 49 -1.48 -2.83 8.31
C THR A 49 -2.79 -2.06 8.46
N ARG A 50 -2.80 -0.99 9.24
CA ARG A 50 -3.98 -0.16 9.39
C ARG A 50 -4.38 0.51 8.08
N LEU A 51 -3.41 1.01 7.34
CA LEU A 51 -3.66 1.61 6.05
C LEU A 51 -4.29 0.61 5.10
N ILE A 52 -3.73 -0.57 5.01
CA ILE A 52 -4.23 -1.61 4.12
C ILE A 52 -5.64 -2.03 4.55
N SER A 53 -5.88 -2.17 5.84
CA SER A 53 -7.21 -2.51 6.35
C SER A 53 -8.23 -1.42 6.01
N PHE A 54 -7.84 -0.17 6.11
CA PHE A 54 -8.71 0.94 5.74
C PHE A 54 -9.11 0.85 4.28
N VAL A 55 -8.16 0.59 3.40
CA VAL A 55 -8.42 0.47 1.98
C VAL A 55 -9.34 -0.72 1.70
N GLN A 56 -9.10 -1.83 2.37
CA GLN A 56 -9.86 -3.05 2.14
C GLN A 56 -11.26 -3.03 2.77
N SER A 57 -11.56 -2.03 3.59
CA SER A 57 -12.87 -1.96 4.23
C SER A 57 -13.96 -1.42 3.31
N GLY A 58 -13.63 -0.99 2.09
CA GLY A 58 -14.64 -0.58 1.13
C GLY A 58 -15.45 -1.78 0.65
N HIS A 59 -16.78 -1.63 0.58
CA HIS A 59 -17.66 -2.72 0.20
C HIS A 59 -17.92 -2.79 -1.31
N THR A 60 -17.68 -1.71 -2.03
CA THR A 60 -17.88 -1.66 -3.48
C THR A 60 -16.58 -1.22 -4.13
N GLY A 61 -16.49 -1.41 -5.45
CA GLY A 61 -15.33 -0.93 -6.19
C GLY A 61 -15.13 0.57 -6.05
N SER A 62 -16.23 1.33 -6.06
CA SER A 62 -16.17 2.77 -5.90
C SER A 62 -15.65 3.17 -4.53
N GLU A 63 -16.12 2.51 -3.48
CA GLU A 63 -15.66 2.80 -2.13
C GLU A 63 -14.20 2.46 -1.95
N ALA A 64 -13.78 1.32 -2.47
CA ALA A 64 -12.37 0.91 -2.39
C ALA A 64 -11.49 1.93 -3.10
N GLU A 65 -11.91 2.39 -4.26
CA GLU A 65 -11.17 3.37 -5.02
C GLU A 65 -11.06 4.69 -4.26
N ASN A 66 -12.16 5.14 -3.68
CA ASN A 66 -12.16 6.38 -2.90
C ASN A 66 -11.24 6.28 -1.68
N ARG A 67 -11.19 5.11 -1.03
CA ARG A 67 -10.31 4.90 0.10
C ARG A 67 -8.86 4.91 -0.31
N ILE A 68 -8.56 4.34 -1.48
CA ILE A 68 -7.19 4.38 -2.02
C ILE A 68 -6.77 5.82 -2.27
N VAL A 69 -7.62 6.61 -2.91
CA VAL A 69 -7.33 8.01 -3.19
C VAL A 69 -7.08 8.77 -1.89
N GLU A 70 -7.96 8.58 -0.92
CA GLU A 70 -7.81 9.26 0.37
C GLU A 70 -6.51 8.86 1.06
N ALA A 71 -6.19 7.57 1.07
CA ALA A 71 -4.98 7.08 1.70
C ALA A 71 -3.73 7.69 1.06
N VAL A 72 -3.70 7.73 -0.27
CA VAL A 72 -2.55 8.28 -0.99
C VAL A 72 -2.42 9.78 -0.74
N GLN A 73 -3.54 10.49 -0.70
CA GLN A 73 -3.51 11.93 -0.43
C GLN A 73 -2.97 12.23 0.97
N ARG A 74 -3.41 11.45 1.96
CA ARG A 74 -2.93 11.65 3.32
C ARG A 74 -1.45 11.34 3.43
N LEU A 75 -1.00 10.26 2.81
CA LEU A 75 0.41 9.92 2.80
C LEU A 75 1.23 11.02 2.13
N GLY A 76 0.75 11.54 1.01
CA GLY A 76 1.45 12.61 0.30
C GLY A 76 1.61 13.85 1.14
N ASN A 77 0.68 14.09 2.07
CA ASN A 77 0.74 15.22 2.98
C ASN A 77 1.55 14.93 4.24
N GLY A 78 2.08 13.73 4.37
CA GLY A 78 2.84 13.33 5.55
C GLY A 78 1.96 12.90 6.71
N ASP A 79 0.67 12.67 6.49
CA ASP A 79 -0.25 12.26 7.52
C ASP A 79 -0.26 10.73 7.61
N SER A 80 0.18 10.20 8.73
CA SER A 80 0.18 8.75 8.95
C SER A 80 -0.89 8.31 9.93
N ASN A 81 -1.72 9.23 10.39
CA ASN A 81 -2.73 8.94 11.39
C ASN A 81 -4.06 8.65 10.70
N PHE A 82 -4.21 7.44 10.18
CA PHE A 82 -5.40 7.09 9.42
C PHE A 82 -6.57 6.73 10.28
N PHE A 83 -6.37 6.34 11.49
CA PHE A 83 -7.46 5.79 12.29
C PHE A 83 -7.29 6.08 13.76
#